data_e916dcd24445c7eb62811c82a3e78797
#
_entry.id   e916dcd24445c7eb62811c82a3e78797
#
_cell.length_a   1.000
_cell.length_b   1.000
_cell.length_c   1.000
_cell.angle_alpha   90.00
_cell.angle_beta   90.00
_cell.angle_gamma   90.00
#
_symmetry.space_group_name_H-M   'P 1'
#
loop_
_entity.id
_entity.type
_entity.pdbx_description
1 polymer ?
#
loop_
_entity_poly.entity_id
_entity_poly.type
_entity_poly.pdbx_seq_one_letter_code
_entity_poly.pdbx_strand_id
1 'polypeptide(L)'
;YKYDLTNAEKDGVWDSSYVSTGVFDQTGVNDVLGGSGAALGNGETGYGYAIKGVEFSYVKVADIVTFSESEADSRTDSHVEVLYAIDKTKGADFLNAINLADGAQRYTNADTLDETKYFYQSDVLIDALAAALESNSTVVKNALEAYISANGGAAMPLTDAYGKTKAENLNLGLYLVVETKVPEMVVSTTDPFLVSVPMTSVNGTNATDGGTHWIYDITLYPKNLTGIPSLEKTLRENKNDTGKTDAYAHTGTASTGDTIDYQII
;
A
#
# COMPACT_ATOMS: atom_id res chain seq x y z
N TYR A 1 10.58 -0.98 -1.79
CA TYR A 1 11.21 -0.98 -0.47
C TYR A 1 10.17 -0.77 0.61
N LYS A 2 10.13 -1.67 1.58
CA LYS A 2 9.18 -1.68 2.68
C LYS A 2 9.79 -1.10 3.94
N TYR A 3 9.10 -0.16 4.61
CA TYR A 3 9.64 0.47 5.79
C TYR A 3 8.63 0.69 6.93
N ASP A 4 9.17 0.92 8.11
CA ASP A 4 8.50 1.10 9.39
C ASP A 4 8.22 2.58 9.63
N LEU A 5 7.00 3.01 9.34
CA LEU A 5 6.58 4.39 9.55
C LEU A 5 6.56 4.77 11.03
N THR A 6 6.11 3.85 11.90
CA THR A 6 5.97 4.14 13.34
C THR A 6 7.29 4.51 13.98
N ASN A 7 8.34 3.71 13.75
CA ASN A 7 9.65 4.01 14.31
C ASN A 7 10.32 5.19 13.62
N ALA A 8 10.15 5.36 12.31
CA ALA A 8 10.68 6.52 11.60
C ALA A 8 10.06 7.86 12.08
N GLU A 9 8.76 7.89 12.36
CA GLU A 9 8.07 9.05 12.96
C GLU A 9 8.54 9.32 14.38
N LYS A 10 8.61 8.27 15.21
CA LYS A 10 9.06 8.37 16.61
C LYS A 10 10.46 8.96 16.74
N ASP A 11 11.37 8.58 15.85
CA ASP A 11 12.75 9.02 15.84
C ASP A 11 12.94 10.36 15.09
N GLY A 12 11.86 10.92 14.52
CA GLY A 12 11.87 12.20 13.80
C GLY A 12 12.60 12.16 12.46
N VAL A 13 12.73 10.97 11.86
CA VAL A 13 13.41 10.76 10.57
C VAL A 13 12.41 10.81 9.40
N TRP A 14 11.13 10.54 9.69
CA TRP A 14 10.09 10.56 8.68
C TRP A 14 9.85 11.97 8.14
N ASP A 15 10.02 12.15 6.84
CA ASP A 15 9.65 13.37 6.13
C ASP A 15 8.32 13.16 5.40
N SER A 16 7.24 13.74 5.93
CA SER A 16 5.89 13.66 5.34
C SER A 16 5.77 14.38 4.00
N SER A 17 6.74 15.24 3.66
CA SER A 17 6.80 15.94 2.37
C SER A 17 7.45 15.11 1.27
N TYR A 18 8.08 13.98 1.60
CA TYR A 18 8.70 13.11 0.61
C TYR A 18 7.66 12.47 -0.31
N VAL A 19 7.79 12.75 -1.60
CA VAL A 19 6.95 12.18 -2.66
C VAL A 19 7.79 11.27 -3.53
N SER A 20 7.42 9.99 -3.59
CA SER A 20 8.05 9.03 -4.49
C SER A 20 7.78 9.41 -5.96
N THR A 21 8.83 9.46 -6.76
CA THR A 21 8.76 9.75 -8.20
C THR A 21 8.56 8.51 -9.08
N GLY A 22 8.52 7.32 -8.46
CA GLY A 22 8.52 6.04 -9.17
C GLY A 22 9.91 5.55 -9.58
N VAL A 23 10.94 6.36 -9.40
CA VAL A 23 12.35 6.01 -9.65
C VAL A 23 13.08 5.87 -8.33
N PHE A 24 14.07 4.98 -8.27
CA PHE A 24 14.90 4.85 -7.08
C PHE A 24 15.66 6.14 -6.78
N ASP A 25 15.47 6.67 -5.60
CA ASP A 25 16.14 7.86 -5.09
C ASP A 25 16.95 7.52 -3.82
N GLN A 26 18.26 7.42 -3.98
CA GLN A 26 19.17 7.03 -2.89
C GLN A 26 19.16 8.05 -1.74
N THR A 27 19.04 9.34 -2.04
CA THR A 27 19.04 10.39 -1.00
C THR A 27 17.76 10.35 -0.20
N GLY A 28 16.60 10.37 -0.86
CA GLY A 28 15.30 10.28 -0.20
C GLY A 28 15.11 8.96 0.54
N VAL A 29 15.61 7.85 -0.03
CA VAL A 29 15.58 6.54 0.64
C VAL A 29 16.42 6.53 1.91
N ASN A 30 17.60 7.13 1.91
CA ASN A 30 18.44 7.21 3.11
C ASN A 30 17.76 8.03 4.22
N ASP A 31 17.11 9.12 3.85
CA ASP A 31 16.42 9.99 4.80
C ASP A 31 15.17 9.33 5.40
N VAL A 32 14.47 8.51 4.62
CA VAL A 32 13.24 7.84 5.05
C VAL A 32 13.51 6.48 5.71
N LEU A 33 14.49 5.72 5.22
CA LEU A 33 14.80 4.35 5.68
C LEU A 33 15.93 4.28 6.71
N GLY A 34 16.51 5.41 7.11
CA GLY A 34 17.56 5.47 8.13
C GLY A 34 18.95 5.13 7.61
N GLY A 35 19.21 5.38 6.32
CA GLY A 35 20.50 5.15 5.69
C GLY A 35 20.83 3.68 5.44
N SER A 36 21.72 3.43 4.49
CA SER A 36 22.23 2.09 4.18
C SER A 36 23.37 1.69 5.11
N GLY A 37 23.46 0.40 5.40
CA GLY A 37 24.54 -0.16 6.21
C GLY A 37 24.35 0.01 7.72
N ALA A 38 23.16 0.35 8.19
CA ALA A 38 22.84 0.33 9.61
C ALA A 38 23.05 -1.11 10.17
N ALA A 39 23.71 -1.20 11.33
CA ALA A 39 23.85 -2.47 12.02
C ALA A 39 22.52 -2.87 12.66
N LEU A 40 21.95 -3.97 12.20
CA LEU A 40 20.76 -4.57 12.78
C LEU A 40 21.21 -5.52 13.91
N GLY A 41 20.47 -5.59 15.01
CA GLY A 41 20.88 -6.29 16.23
C GLY A 41 21.20 -7.81 16.10
N ASN A 42 21.01 -8.39 14.92
CA ASN A 42 21.28 -9.79 14.59
C ASN A 42 22.59 -10.00 13.80
N GLY A 43 23.42 -8.98 13.65
CA GLY A 43 24.66 -9.01 12.87
C GLY A 43 24.50 -8.80 11.36
N GLU A 44 23.28 -8.54 10.89
CA GLU A 44 23.02 -8.11 9.51
C GLU A 44 23.23 -6.59 9.38
N THR A 45 23.41 -6.12 8.16
CA THR A 45 23.36 -4.71 7.80
C THR A 45 22.15 -4.46 6.91
N GLY A 46 21.56 -3.28 7.02
CA GLY A 46 20.36 -2.92 6.26
C GLY A 46 20.00 -1.44 6.42
N TYR A 47 18.79 -1.07 6.08
CA TYR A 47 18.23 0.21 6.47
C TYR A 47 17.62 0.13 7.86
N GLY A 48 17.82 1.16 8.69
CA GLY A 48 17.39 1.17 10.09
C GLY A 48 15.88 1.02 10.27
N TYR A 49 15.08 1.53 9.33
CA TYR A 49 13.60 1.48 9.35
C TYR A 49 13.03 0.53 8.31
N ALA A 50 13.84 -0.32 7.70
CA ALA A 50 13.36 -1.33 6.75
C ALA A 50 12.65 -2.48 7.46
N ILE A 51 11.59 -3.01 6.85
CA ILE A 51 10.89 -4.19 7.36
C ILE A 51 11.28 -5.40 6.51
N LYS A 52 11.98 -6.36 7.13
CA LYS A 52 12.33 -7.65 6.55
C LYS A 52 11.19 -8.66 6.74
N GLY A 53 11.00 -9.55 5.76
CA GLY A 53 10.07 -10.68 5.88
C GLY A 53 8.63 -10.39 5.45
N VAL A 54 8.41 -9.27 4.75
CA VAL A 54 7.12 -8.95 4.13
C VAL A 54 7.02 -9.59 2.75
N GLU A 55 5.87 -10.14 2.41
CA GLU A 55 5.55 -10.67 1.09
C GLU A 55 4.47 -9.83 0.42
N PHE A 56 4.68 -9.53 -0.85
CA PHE A 56 3.67 -8.97 -1.73
C PHE A 56 3.30 -10.00 -2.79
N SER A 57 2.00 -10.13 -3.05
CA SER A 57 1.50 -10.88 -4.19
C SER A 57 0.93 -9.91 -5.23
N TYR A 58 1.01 -10.29 -6.48
CA TYR A 58 0.58 -9.43 -7.58
C TYR A 58 -0.06 -10.23 -8.72
N VAL A 59 -0.93 -9.56 -9.47
CA VAL A 59 -1.52 -10.10 -10.70
C VAL A 59 -1.76 -8.97 -11.70
N LYS A 60 -1.61 -9.26 -12.98
CA LYS A 60 -2.00 -8.32 -14.04
C LYS A 60 -3.52 -8.28 -14.16
N VAL A 61 -4.12 -7.10 -14.01
CA VAL A 61 -5.58 -6.90 -14.07
C VAL A 61 -6.04 -6.29 -15.38
N ALA A 62 -5.16 -5.56 -16.10
CA ALA A 62 -5.52 -4.92 -17.36
C ALA A 62 -4.35 -4.84 -18.35
N ASP A 63 -4.69 -4.78 -19.62
CA ASP A 63 -3.77 -4.38 -20.69
C ASP A 63 -3.77 -2.85 -20.81
N ILE A 64 -2.63 -2.25 -21.16
CA ILE A 64 -2.55 -0.83 -21.52
C ILE A 64 -2.87 -0.71 -23.00
N VAL A 65 -3.79 0.19 -23.33
CA VAL A 65 -4.16 0.52 -24.71
C VAL A 65 -4.15 2.03 -24.90
N THR A 66 -3.86 2.48 -26.10
CA THR A 66 -3.99 3.89 -26.49
C THR A 66 -5.23 4.04 -27.38
N PHE A 67 -6.04 5.05 -27.08
CA PHE A 67 -7.23 5.37 -27.84
C PHE A 67 -7.13 6.81 -28.36
N SER A 68 -7.34 7.01 -29.66
CA SER A 68 -7.34 8.33 -30.27
C SER A 68 -8.76 8.74 -30.59
N GLU A 69 -9.24 9.81 -29.96
CA GLU A 69 -10.47 10.45 -30.35
C GLU A 69 -10.20 11.46 -31.48
N SER A 70 -10.90 11.31 -32.58
CA SER A 70 -11.00 12.41 -33.54
C SER A 70 -12.11 13.35 -33.05
N GLU A 71 -11.76 14.47 -32.48
CA GLU A 71 -12.74 15.50 -32.20
C GLU A 71 -13.43 15.93 -33.51
N ALA A 72 -14.78 15.85 -33.50
CA ALA A 72 -15.61 16.29 -34.63
C ALA A 72 -15.59 17.83 -34.82
N ASP A 73 -14.85 18.54 -34.01
CA ASP A 73 -14.69 19.99 -34.04
C ASP A 73 -13.29 20.37 -34.51
N SER A 74 -13.23 21.06 -35.59
CA SER A 74 -12.18 21.69 -36.40
C SER A 74 -10.82 22.03 -35.76
N ARG A 75 -10.42 21.40 -34.67
CA ARG A 75 -9.09 21.45 -34.07
C ARG A 75 -8.27 20.27 -34.53
N THR A 76 -7.09 20.54 -35.00
CA THR A 76 -6.14 19.57 -35.59
C THR A 76 -5.42 18.69 -34.56
N ASP A 77 -5.83 18.70 -33.30
CA ASP A 77 -5.19 17.94 -32.25
C ASP A 77 -6.01 16.70 -31.94
N SER A 78 -5.50 15.55 -32.40
CA SER A 78 -6.01 14.25 -31.96
C SER A 78 -5.63 14.07 -30.48
N HIS A 79 -6.63 13.95 -29.60
CA HIS A 79 -6.43 13.60 -28.20
C HIS A 79 -6.16 12.10 -28.10
N VAL A 80 -5.06 11.73 -27.45
CA VAL A 80 -4.70 10.34 -27.19
C VAL A 80 -4.88 10.03 -25.73
N GLU A 81 -5.81 9.12 -25.44
CA GLU A 81 -6.04 8.59 -24.10
C GLU A 81 -5.24 7.30 -23.85
N VAL A 82 -4.69 7.16 -22.67
CA VAL A 82 -4.13 5.90 -22.18
C VAL A 82 -5.18 5.22 -21.30
N LEU A 83 -5.67 4.09 -21.78
CA LEU A 83 -6.73 3.35 -21.11
C LEU A 83 -6.24 1.98 -20.63
N TYR A 84 -6.92 1.46 -19.64
CA TYR A 84 -6.72 0.12 -19.09
C TYR A 84 -7.87 -0.79 -19.53
N ALA A 85 -7.55 -1.80 -20.32
CA ALA A 85 -8.51 -2.74 -20.90
C ALA A 85 -8.62 -3.97 -19.99
N ILE A 86 -9.75 -4.13 -19.31
CA ILE A 86 -10.05 -5.23 -18.38
C ILE A 86 -10.99 -6.22 -19.05
N ASP A 87 -10.60 -7.49 -19.09
CA ASP A 87 -11.46 -8.58 -19.61
C ASP A 87 -12.74 -8.70 -18.78
N LYS A 88 -13.91 -8.70 -19.42
CA LYS A 88 -15.23 -8.73 -18.77
C LYS A 88 -15.45 -9.95 -17.89
N THR A 89 -14.85 -11.08 -18.27
CA THR A 89 -15.01 -12.35 -17.53
C THR A 89 -13.94 -12.51 -16.48
N LYS A 90 -12.65 -12.39 -16.85
CA LYS A 90 -11.53 -12.59 -15.91
C LYS A 90 -11.39 -11.46 -14.90
N GLY A 91 -11.74 -10.25 -15.28
CA GLY A 91 -11.70 -9.07 -14.40
C GLY A 91 -12.94 -8.86 -13.56
N ALA A 92 -13.99 -9.68 -13.71
CA ALA A 92 -15.28 -9.47 -13.05
C ALA A 92 -15.15 -9.37 -11.53
N ASP A 93 -14.44 -10.31 -10.90
CA ASP A 93 -14.28 -10.33 -9.43
C ASP A 93 -13.45 -9.15 -8.93
N PHE A 94 -12.43 -8.72 -9.69
CA PHE A 94 -11.67 -7.50 -9.38
C PHE A 94 -12.58 -6.26 -9.44
N LEU A 95 -13.34 -6.09 -10.53
CA LEU A 95 -14.26 -4.95 -10.70
C LEU A 95 -15.36 -4.96 -9.62
N ASN A 96 -15.88 -6.13 -9.26
CA ASN A 96 -16.83 -6.27 -8.17
C ASN A 96 -16.23 -5.82 -6.83
N ALA A 97 -14.98 -6.23 -6.53
CA ALA A 97 -14.30 -5.87 -5.29
C ALA A 97 -14.10 -4.36 -5.11
N ILE A 98 -13.96 -3.63 -6.21
CA ILE A 98 -13.79 -2.16 -6.20
C ILE A 98 -15.07 -1.40 -6.61
N ASN A 99 -16.25 -2.04 -6.59
CA ASN A 99 -17.55 -1.46 -6.90
C ASN A 99 -17.71 -0.90 -8.33
N LEU A 100 -17.00 -1.48 -9.30
CA LEU A 100 -17.14 -1.18 -10.73
C LEU A 100 -17.77 -2.33 -11.55
N ALA A 101 -18.63 -3.13 -10.90
CA ALA A 101 -19.33 -4.24 -11.53
C ALA A 101 -20.05 -3.79 -12.82
N ASP A 102 -20.18 -4.72 -13.76
CA ASP A 102 -20.86 -4.52 -15.03
C ASP A 102 -20.32 -3.34 -15.89
N GLY A 103 -19.06 -2.97 -15.66
CA GLY A 103 -18.43 -1.88 -16.39
C GLY A 103 -18.91 -0.49 -15.97
N ALA A 104 -19.35 -0.33 -14.71
CA ALA A 104 -19.69 0.99 -14.16
C ALA A 104 -18.52 1.97 -14.37
N GLN A 105 -18.84 3.20 -14.76
CA GLN A 105 -17.89 4.30 -15.00
C GLN A 105 -16.79 4.02 -16.05
N ARG A 106 -16.95 3.00 -16.91
CA ARG A 106 -15.99 2.73 -17.98
C ARG A 106 -15.98 3.84 -19.04
N TYR A 107 -14.90 3.92 -19.76
CA TYR A 107 -14.73 4.83 -20.88
C TYR A 107 -15.42 4.28 -22.14
N THR A 108 -16.68 4.70 -22.35
CA THR A 108 -17.56 4.11 -23.37
C THR A 108 -17.15 4.41 -24.80
N ASN A 109 -16.40 5.49 -25.05
CA ASN A 109 -15.94 5.84 -26.39
C ASN A 109 -14.99 4.79 -26.98
N ALA A 110 -14.32 4.02 -26.12
CA ALA A 110 -13.41 2.94 -26.52
C ALA A 110 -14.08 1.56 -26.64
N ASP A 111 -15.37 1.42 -26.40
CA ASP A 111 -16.10 0.12 -26.43
C ASP A 111 -15.98 -0.61 -27.79
N THR A 112 -15.71 0.13 -28.87
CA THR A 112 -15.50 -0.44 -30.21
C THR A 112 -14.15 -1.09 -30.42
N LEU A 113 -13.18 -0.86 -29.52
CA LEU A 113 -11.83 -1.46 -29.66
C LEU A 113 -11.85 -2.97 -29.45
N ASP A 114 -12.61 -3.44 -28.45
CA ASP A 114 -12.77 -4.86 -28.13
C ASP A 114 -14.02 -5.07 -27.27
N GLU A 115 -15.03 -5.72 -27.82
CA GLU A 115 -16.31 -5.98 -27.14
C GLU A 115 -16.19 -6.92 -25.92
N THR A 116 -15.07 -7.62 -25.76
CA THR A 116 -14.83 -8.53 -24.64
C THR A 116 -14.24 -7.82 -23.43
N LYS A 117 -13.93 -6.53 -23.53
CA LYS A 117 -13.26 -5.74 -22.49
C LYS A 117 -14.06 -4.51 -22.08
N TYR A 118 -13.80 -4.05 -20.85
CA TYR A 118 -14.14 -2.72 -20.37
C TYR A 118 -12.88 -1.86 -20.35
N PHE A 119 -13.04 -0.60 -20.71
CA PHE A 119 -11.93 0.36 -20.79
C PHE A 119 -12.07 1.41 -19.69
N TYR A 120 -10.99 1.65 -18.95
CA TYR A 120 -10.99 2.60 -17.84
C TYR A 120 -9.82 3.57 -17.95
N GLN A 121 -10.02 4.80 -17.52
CA GLN A 121 -8.94 5.71 -17.17
C GLN A 121 -8.33 5.31 -15.82
N SER A 122 -7.08 5.70 -15.56
CA SER A 122 -6.35 5.30 -14.35
C SER A 122 -6.98 5.82 -13.06
N ASP A 123 -7.44 7.07 -13.09
CA ASP A 123 -8.08 7.74 -11.95
C ASP A 123 -9.35 7.02 -11.51
N VAL A 124 -10.20 6.60 -12.44
CA VAL A 124 -11.42 5.82 -12.14
C VAL A 124 -11.10 4.55 -11.36
N LEU A 125 -10.07 3.81 -11.75
CA LEU A 125 -9.68 2.57 -11.07
C LEU A 125 -9.05 2.84 -9.70
N ILE A 126 -8.22 3.87 -9.60
CA ILE A 126 -7.55 4.26 -8.34
C ILE A 126 -8.58 4.77 -7.33
N ASP A 127 -9.46 5.67 -7.75
CA ASP A 127 -10.49 6.24 -6.88
C ASP A 127 -11.51 5.20 -6.42
N ALA A 128 -11.91 4.28 -7.30
CA ALA A 128 -12.79 3.18 -6.95
C ALA A 128 -12.15 2.23 -5.92
N LEU A 129 -10.87 1.87 -6.10
CA LEU A 129 -10.15 1.06 -5.12
C LEU A 129 -10.06 1.77 -3.77
N ALA A 130 -9.68 3.04 -3.76
CA ALA A 130 -9.59 3.85 -2.53
C ALA A 130 -10.94 3.92 -1.80
N ALA A 131 -12.01 4.25 -2.51
CA ALA A 131 -13.35 4.32 -1.94
C ALA A 131 -13.87 2.97 -1.40
N ALA A 132 -13.56 1.87 -2.09
CA ALA A 132 -13.90 0.53 -1.62
C ALA A 132 -13.17 0.17 -0.32
N LEU A 133 -11.86 0.48 -0.23
CA LEU A 133 -11.05 0.27 0.96
C LEU A 133 -11.50 1.11 2.15
N GLU A 134 -11.86 2.37 1.93
CA GLU A 134 -12.46 3.25 2.97
C GLU A 134 -13.78 2.69 3.49
N SER A 135 -14.60 2.10 2.62
CA SER A 135 -15.89 1.53 3.00
C SER A 135 -15.74 0.26 3.85
N ASN A 136 -14.89 -0.68 3.45
CA ASN A 136 -14.62 -1.91 4.17
C ASN A 136 -13.28 -2.55 3.78
N SER A 137 -12.18 -2.03 4.34
CA SER A 137 -10.83 -2.48 4.02
C SER A 137 -10.65 -4.00 4.11
N THR A 138 -11.14 -4.64 5.17
CA THR A 138 -10.94 -6.09 5.38
C THR A 138 -11.62 -6.93 4.29
N VAL A 139 -12.88 -6.62 3.96
CA VAL A 139 -13.62 -7.36 2.93
C VAL A 139 -12.96 -7.17 1.56
N VAL A 140 -12.56 -5.95 1.23
CA VAL A 140 -11.92 -5.64 -0.05
C VAL A 140 -10.57 -6.32 -0.16
N LYS A 141 -9.72 -6.25 0.88
CA LYS A 141 -8.41 -6.96 0.90
C LYS A 141 -8.58 -8.46 0.66
N ASN A 142 -9.48 -9.11 1.40
CA ASN A 142 -9.74 -10.55 1.25
C ASN A 142 -10.23 -10.90 -0.17
N ALA A 143 -11.11 -10.10 -0.75
CA ALA A 143 -11.60 -10.30 -2.11
C ALA A 143 -10.48 -10.17 -3.15
N LEU A 144 -9.60 -9.16 -3.00
CA LEU A 144 -8.47 -8.93 -3.89
C LEU A 144 -7.39 -10.01 -3.75
N GLU A 145 -7.12 -10.52 -2.55
CA GLU A 145 -6.23 -11.67 -2.34
C GLU A 145 -6.78 -12.95 -3.00
N ALA A 146 -8.08 -13.19 -2.84
CA ALA A 146 -8.75 -14.30 -3.52
C ALA A 146 -8.67 -14.16 -5.04
N TYR A 147 -8.86 -12.95 -5.57
CA TYR A 147 -8.72 -12.65 -6.99
C TYR A 147 -7.31 -12.96 -7.50
N ILE A 148 -6.26 -12.53 -6.80
CA ILE A 148 -4.86 -12.82 -7.15
C ILE A 148 -4.64 -14.33 -7.24
N SER A 149 -5.10 -15.09 -6.23
CA SER A 149 -4.94 -16.54 -6.17
C SER A 149 -5.67 -17.26 -7.30
N ALA A 150 -6.87 -16.80 -7.68
CA ALA A 150 -7.71 -17.42 -8.72
C ALA A 150 -7.22 -17.09 -10.13
N ASN A 151 -6.51 -15.98 -10.34
CA ASN A 151 -6.14 -15.48 -11.66
C ASN A 151 -4.63 -15.63 -11.98
N GLY A 152 -3.96 -16.59 -11.36
CA GLY A 152 -2.56 -16.91 -11.67
C GLY A 152 -1.57 -15.84 -11.19
N GLY A 153 -1.91 -15.18 -10.11
CA GLY A 153 -1.01 -14.22 -9.46
C GLY A 153 0.24 -14.90 -8.90
N ALA A 154 1.27 -14.11 -8.68
CA ALA A 154 2.56 -14.56 -8.17
C ALA A 154 2.94 -13.80 -6.90
N ALA A 155 3.69 -14.47 -6.01
CA ALA A 155 4.29 -13.83 -4.85
C ALA A 155 5.69 -13.31 -5.20
N MET A 156 6.03 -12.13 -4.69
CA MET A 156 7.41 -11.64 -4.69
C MET A 156 8.21 -12.37 -3.60
N PRO A 157 9.55 -12.46 -3.72
CA PRO A 157 10.38 -12.88 -2.60
C PRO A 157 10.10 -12.05 -1.35
N LEU A 158 10.32 -12.62 -0.16
CA LEU A 158 10.25 -11.85 1.08
C LEU A 158 11.22 -10.67 1.05
N THR A 159 10.83 -9.54 1.61
CA THR A 159 11.73 -8.39 1.75
C THR A 159 12.97 -8.74 2.54
N ASP A 160 14.12 -8.27 2.10
CA ASP A 160 15.42 -8.45 2.74
C ASP A 160 15.67 -7.44 3.89
N ALA A 161 16.89 -7.39 4.43
CA ALA A 161 17.29 -6.46 5.49
C ALA A 161 17.26 -4.98 5.06
N TYR A 162 17.19 -4.71 3.76
CA TYR A 162 17.00 -3.38 3.20
C TYR A 162 15.52 -3.08 2.90
N GLY A 163 14.61 -3.95 3.31
CA GLY A 163 13.19 -3.85 2.98
C GLY A 163 12.88 -4.08 1.50
N LYS A 164 13.86 -4.56 0.74
CA LYS A 164 13.77 -4.69 -0.72
C LYS A 164 13.17 -6.02 -1.13
N THR A 165 12.25 -5.96 -2.06
CA THR A 165 11.78 -7.08 -2.88
C THR A 165 11.53 -6.58 -4.29
N LYS A 166 11.37 -7.46 -5.27
CA LYS A 166 11.05 -7.09 -6.64
C LYS A 166 10.33 -8.20 -7.40
N ALA A 167 9.51 -7.80 -8.36
CA ALA A 167 9.04 -8.62 -9.46
C ALA A 167 9.82 -8.24 -10.72
N GLU A 168 10.20 -9.21 -11.53
CA GLU A 168 11.00 -9.00 -12.75
C GLU A 168 10.29 -9.56 -13.96
N ASN A 169 10.65 -9.07 -15.14
CA ASN A 169 10.16 -9.54 -16.44
C ASN A 169 8.63 -9.47 -16.56
N LEU A 170 8.04 -8.42 -16.02
CA LEU A 170 6.61 -8.18 -16.13
C LEU A 170 6.23 -7.74 -17.55
N ASN A 171 5.13 -8.27 -18.05
CA ASN A 171 4.51 -7.74 -19.27
C ASN A 171 3.93 -6.34 -19.03
N LEU A 172 3.80 -5.54 -20.08
CA LEU A 172 3.13 -4.24 -19.98
C LEU A 172 1.68 -4.43 -19.51
N GLY A 173 1.21 -3.57 -18.63
CA GLY A 173 -0.15 -3.63 -18.10
C GLY A 173 -0.32 -2.97 -16.74
N LEU A 174 -1.53 -3.05 -16.20
CA LEU A 174 -1.86 -2.64 -14.84
C LEU A 174 -1.81 -3.87 -13.92
N TYR A 175 -1.14 -3.70 -12.80
CA TYR A 175 -0.98 -4.75 -11.79
C TYR A 175 -1.65 -4.36 -10.49
N LEU A 176 -2.44 -5.28 -9.95
CA LEU A 176 -2.88 -5.24 -8.56
C LEU A 176 -1.78 -5.84 -7.70
N VAL A 177 -1.41 -5.15 -6.62
CA VAL A 177 -0.43 -5.59 -5.62
C VAL A 177 -1.07 -5.59 -4.25
N VAL A 178 -0.90 -6.68 -3.52
CA VAL A 178 -1.44 -6.87 -2.15
C VAL A 178 -0.33 -7.38 -1.25
N GLU A 179 -0.26 -6.86 -0.05
CA GLU A 179 0.64 -7.34 1.00
C GLU A 179 0.01 -8.58 1.66
N THR A 180 0.54 -9.77 1.35
CA THR A 180 -0.05 -11.06 1.72
C THR A 180 0.58 -11.70 2.95
N LYS A 181 1.77 -11.25 3.37
CA LYS A 181 2.43 -11.77 4.56
C LYS A 181 3.24 -10.68 5.24
N VAL A 182 3.11 -10.61 6.55
CA VAL A 182 3.83 -9.64 7.39
C VAL A 182 4.43 -10.32 8.62
N PRO A 183 5.57 -9.83 9.14
CA PRO A 183 6.08 -10.25 10.44
C PRO A 183 5.16 -9.79 11.59
N GLU A 184 5.24 -10.47 12.73
CA GLU A 184 4.37 -10.22 13.91
C GLU A 184 4.43 -8.80 14.45
N MET A 185 5.52 -8.07 14.21
CA MET A 185 5.66 -6.67 14.62
C MET A 185 4.79 -5.69 13.85
N VAL A 186 4.23 -6.08 12.71
CA VAL A 186 3.39 -5.23 11.87
C VAL A 186 1.95 -5.29 12.37
N VAL A 187 1.42 -4.15 12.79
CA VAL A 187 0.05 -4.01 13.32
C VAL A 187 -0.93 -3.47 12.28
N SER A 188 -0.44 -2.81 11.24
CA SER A 188 -1.26 -2.34 10.12
C SER A 188 -0.53 -2.54 8.81
N THR A 189 -1.15 -3.27 7.90
CA THR A 189 -0.62 -3.56 6.56
C THR A 189 -0.87 -2.40 5.61
N THR A 190 -0.06 -2.33 4.55
CA THR A 190 -0.32 -1.44 3.41
C THR A 190 -1.64 -1.85 2.73
N ASP A 191 -2.43 -0.87 2.34
CA ASP A 191 -3.60 -1.12 1.51
C ASP A 191 -3.20 -1.66 0.13
N PRO A 192 -4.02 -2.51 -0.50
CA PRO A 192 -3.86 -2.90 -1.89
C PRO A 192 -3.73 -1.68 -2.79
N PHE A 193 -2.87 -1.77 -3.79
CA PHE A 193 -2.63 -0.68 -4.72
C PHE A 193 -2.43 -1.17 -6.15
N LEU A 194 -2.58 -0.25 -7.09
CA LEU A 194 -2.41 -0.49 -8.51
C LEU A 194 -1.09 0.10 -9.01
N VAL A 195 -0.39 -0.63 -9.87
CA VAL A 195 0.87 -0.21 -10.49
C VAL A 195 0.78 -0.40 -11.99
N SER A 196 0.96 0.66 -12.75
CA SER A 196 1.09 0.58 -14.20
C SER A 196 2.53 0.26 -14.59
N VAL A 197 2.74 -0.68 -15.49
CA VAL A 197 4.03 -1.01 -16.08
C VAL A 197 3.90 -0.83 -17.61
N PRO A 198 4.51 0.20 -18.19
CA PRO A 198 5.24 1.30 -17.56
C PRO A 198 4.33 2.29 -16.84
N MET A 199 4.90 3.11 -15.98
CA MET A 199 4.24 4.30 -15.46
C MET A 199 4.82 5.57 -16.09
N THR A 200 4.09 6.67 -16.05
CA THR A 200 4.60 7.99 -16.43
C THR A 200 5.33 8.62 -15.24
N SER A 201 6.38 9.40 -15.50
CA SER A 201 7.05 10.16 -14.45
C SER A 201 6.07 11.14 -13.80
N VAL A 202 5.94 11.06 -12.47
CA VAL A 202 5.20 12.05 -11.69
C VAL A 202 6.17 13.18 -11.32
N ASN A 203 5.80 14.42 -11.63
CA ASN A 203 6.61 15.61 -11.32
C ASN A 203 8.00 15.62 -11.98
N GLY A 204 8.04 15.62 -13.30
CA GLY A 204 9.22 15.78 -14.12
C GLY A 204 10.47 16.24 -13.38
N THR A 205 11.26 15.32 -12.87
CA THR A 205 12.60 15.59 -12.34
C THR A 205 13.53 16.14 -13.43
N ASN A 206 13.07 16.02 -14.68
CA ASN A 206 13.60 16.76 -15.81
C ASN A 206 12.56 17.81 -16.22
N ALA A 207 12.75 19.02 -15.74
CA ALA A 207 11.89 20.18 -16.02
C ALA A 207 11.73 20.51 -17.53
N THR A 208 12.31 19.74 -18.43
CA THR A 208 12.31 19.96 -19.87
C THR A 208 11.29 19.13 -20.64
N ASP A 209 10.68 18.07 -20.03
CA ASP A 209 9.82 17.13 -20.76
C ASP A 209 8.40 16.92 -20.22
N GLY A 210 8.02 17.68 -19.21
CA GLY A 210 6.63 17.75 -18.76
C GLY A 210 6.01 16.43 -18.28
N GLY A 211 6.82 15.45 -17.88
CA GLY A 211 6.29 14.17 -17.37
C GLY A 211 5.95 13.16 -18.46
N THR A 212 6.54 13.28 -19.65
CA THR A 212 6.26 12.42 -20.82
C THR A 212 7.12 11.14 -20.89
N HIS A 213 8.00 10.90 -19.92
CA HIS A 213 8.84 9.71 -19.91
C HIS A 213 8.14 8.50 -19.29
N TRP A 214 8.27 7.36 -20.00
CA TRP A 214 7.84 6.07 -19.49
C TRP A 214 8.92 5.47 -18.60
N ILE A 215 8.53 5.09 -17.38
CA ILE A 215 9.38 4.42 -16.39
C ILE A 215 9.05 2.93 -16.41
N TYR A 216 10.05 2.11 -16.73
CA TYR A 216 9.93 0.64 -16.76
C TYR A 216 10.52 -0.02 -15.52
N ASP A 217 11.51 0.61 -14.87
CA ASP A 217 12.07 0.17 -13.59
C ASP A 217 11.45 1.01 -12.47
N ILE A 218 10.35 0.51 -11.93
CA ILE A 218 9.49 1.25 -11.02
C ILE A 218 9.87 0.90 -9.58
N THR A 219 10.16 1.92 -8.78
CA THR A 219 10.46 1.80 -7.35
C THR A 219 9.34 2.42 -6.52
N LEU A 220 8.83 1.63 -5.58
CA LEU A 220 7.76 2.03 -4.66
C LEU A 220 8.23 1.86 -3.22
N TYR A 221 7.68 2.68 -2.31
CA TYR A 221 8.00 2.72 -0.90
C TYR A 221 6.74 2.52 -0.03
N PRO A 222 6.10 1.34 -0.06
CA PRO A 222 4.97 1.06 0.81
C PRO A 222 5.42 1.00 2.28
N LYS A 223 4.58 1.53 3.17
CA LYS A 223 4.87 1.70 4.60
C LYS A 223 3.86 0.96 5.45
N ASN A 224 4.31 0.42 6.59
CA ASN A 224 3.45 -0.19 7.60
C ASN A 224 3.57 0.55 8.91
N LEU A 225 2.50 0.45 9.70
CA LEU A 225 2.59 0.75 11.12
C LEU A 225 3.07 -0.51 11.85
N THR A 226 4.06 -0.33 12.70
CA THR A 226 4.56 -1.38 13.58
C THR A 226 4.22 -1.04 15.02
N GLY A 227 4.20 -2.02 15.86
CA GLY A 227 3.97 -1.87 17.28
C GLY A 227 3.56 -3.21 17.86
N ILE A 228 4.00 -3.49 19.06
CA ILE A 228 3.42 -4.57 19.86
C ILE A 228 2.22 -3.92 20.55
N PRO A 229 0.99 -4.42 20.39
CA PRO A 229 -0.12 -3.95 21.20
C PRO A 229 0.29 -4.04 22.66
N SER A 230 0.47 -2.92 23.33
CA SER A 230 0.79 -2.92 24.75
C SER A 230 -0.53 -2.96 25.50
N LEU A 231 -0.75 -4.03 26.24
CA LEU A 231 -1.82 -4.09 27.23
C LEU A 231 -1.20 -3.77 28.60
N GLU A 232 -1.52 -2.62 29.11
CA GLU A 232 -1.11 -2.24 30.46
C GLU A 232 -2.26 -2.55 31.43
N LYS A 233 -1.96 -3.38 32.42
CA LYS A 233 -2.88 -3.64 33.54
C LYS A 233 -2.35 -3.00 34.80
N THR A 234 -3.09 -2.02 35.31
CA THR A 234 -2.79 -1.35 36.56
C THR A 234 -3.89 -1.63 37.57
N LEU A 235 -3.57 -1.48 38.84
CA LEU A 235 -4.51 -1.63 39.94
C LEU A 235 -4.48 -0.39 40.82
N ARG A 236 -5.60 -0.09 41.48
CA ARG A 236 -5.75 0.95 42.46
C ARG A 236 -6.31 0.34 43.72
N GLU A 237 -5.65 0.62 44.84
CA GLU A 237 -6.12 0.24 46.18
C GLU A 237 -7.26 1.17 46.61
N ASN A 238 -8.13 0.66 47.46
CA ASN A 238 -9.23 1.47 47.98
C ASN A 238 -8.69 2.63 48.85
N LYS A 239 -8.96 3.86 48.41
CA LYS A 239 -8.52 5.07 49.08
C LYS A 239 -9.04 5.27 50.51
N ASN A 240 -10.06 4.49 50.90
CA ASN A 240 -10.61 4.57 52.25
C ASN A 240 -9.73 3.88 53.31
N ASP A 241 -8.75 3.09 52.88
CA ASP A 241 -7.82 2.43 53.78
C ASP A 241 -6.62 3.36 54.11
N THR A 242 -6.23 3.43 55.39
CA THR A 242 -5.13 4.27 55.83
C THR A 242 -3.82 3.85 55.15
N GLY A 243 -3.15 4.78 54.49
CA GLY A 243 -1.88 4.56 53.81
C GLY A 243 -2.01 4.07 52.36
N LYS A 244 -3.23 3.92 51.83
CA LYS A 244 -3.47 3.57 50.43
C LYS A 244 -3.46 4.81 49.53
N THR A 245 -3.07 4.63 48.27
CA THR A 245 -3.03 5.70 47.28
C THR A 245 -4.21 5.63 46.32
N ASP A 246 -4.69 6.78 45.86
CA ASP A 246 -5.74 6.89 44.85
C ASP A 246 -5.20 6.78 43.41
N ALA A 247 -3.91 6.49 43.24
CA ALA A 247 -3.25 6.37 41.95
C ALA A 247 -3.22 4.91 41.48
N TYR A 248 -3.40 4.71 40.18
CA TYR A 248 -3.18 3.41 39.55
C TYR A 248 -1.69 3.09 39.49
N ALA A 249 -1.31 1.86 39.84
CA ALA A 249 0.07 1.37 39.86
C ALA A 249 0.15 -0.08 39.38
N HIS A 250 1.33 -0.54 38.98
CA HIS A 250 1.55 -1.92 38.56
C HIS A 250 1.53 -2.93 39.71
N THR A 251 1.75 -2.46 40.93
CA THR A 251 1.75 -3.28 42.15
C THR A 251 0.97 -2.59 43.23
N GLY A 252 0.34 -3.35 44.09
CA GLY A 252 -0.35 -2.87 45.31
C GLY A 252 -0.44 -3.97 46.34
N THR A 253 -0.85 -3.62 47.54
CA THR A 253 -1.09 -4.55 48.66
C THR A 253 -2.56 -4.55 49.00
N ALA A 254 -3.11 -5.74 49.29
CA ALA A 254 -4.50 -5.89 49.66
C ALA A 254 -4.62 -6.90 50.83
N SER A 255 -5.56 -6.64 51.72
CA SER A 255 -5.95 -7.57 52.78
C SER A 255 -7.27 -8.28 52.44
N THR A 256 -7.57 -9.32 53.16
CA THR A 256 -8.87 -10.03 52.96
C THR A 256 -10.04 -9.08 53.25
N GLY A 257 -10.86 -8.86 52.23
CA GLY A 257 -12.05 -8.00 52.27
C GLY A 257 -11.84 -6.65 51.58
N ASP A 258 -10.62 -6.31 51.13
CA ASP A 258 -10.35 -5.11 50.36
C ASP A 258 -10.95 -5.17 48.95
N THR A 259 -11.38 -4.01 48.47
CA THR A 259 -11.79 -3.84 47.06
C THR A 259 -10.63 -3.29 46.25
N ILE A 260 -10.30 -3.93 45.16
CA ILE A 260 -9.25 -3.51 44.22
C ILE A 260 -9.86 -3.16 42.89
N ASP A 261 -9.64 -1.94 42.42
CA ASP A 261 -10.02 -1.51 41.08
C ASP A 261 -8.90 -1.84 40.08
N TYR A 262 -9.24 -2.44 38.96
CA TYR A 262 -8.31 -2.69 37.86
C TYR A 262 -8.61 -1.77 36.67
N GLN A 263 -7.56 -1.27 36.06
CA GLN A 263 -7.63 -0.57 34.79
C GLN A 263 -6.80 -1.34 33.74
N ILE A 264 -7.37 -1.51 32.56
CA ILE A 264 -6.70 -2.07 31.39
C ILE A 264 -6.69 -0.95 30.36
N ILE A 265 -5.52 -0.60 29.85
CA ILE A 265 -5.28 0.46 28.86
C ILE A 265 -4.63 -0.18 27.63
#